data_a0bb59c86f7cd686830f94a764de37cf
#
_entry.id   a0bb59c86f7cd686830f94a764de37cf
#
_cell.length_a   1.000
_cell.length_b   1.000
_cell.length_c   1.000
_cell.angle_alpha   90.00
_cell.angle_beta   90.00
_cell.angle_gamma   90.00
#
_symmetry.space_group_name_H-M   'P 1'
#
loop_
_entity.id
_entity.type
_entity.pdbx_description
1 polymer ?
#
loop_
_entity_poly.entity_id
_entity_poly.type
_entity_poly.pdbx_seq_one_letter_code
_entity_poly.pdbx_strand_id
1 'polypeptide(L)'
;MSTEIDPKKIIAEVSGHDIDQWVRTASFTPEVEESIRGHIHQELTSWLFFRKLGADCARSNISLHGFARLWERSAEECLADFKWLEKYLLSRGGRSKPTSIEATTFEWPENPIEPVGPCKEAFFVEKKLLEDLERLCSLADKSGDVALTDAIQSRFMRKETRHVKSLADLLRQVVRASKQPGLGIYLLDRELRDTDGIVPWDCVNDPRQQGNDPTEV
;
A
#
# COMPACT_ATOMS: atom_id res chain seq x y z
N MET A 1 -42.67 8.31 34.04
CA MET A 1 -43.01 9.37 33.09
C MET A 1 -42.30 9.05 31.77
N SER A 2 -43.03 8.55 30.79
CA SER A 2 -42.53 8.34 29.44
C SER A 2 -42.47 9.71 28.77
N THR A 3 -41.29 10.26 28.58
CA THR A 3 -41.08 11.45 27.76
C THR A 3 -41.39 11.07 26.31
N GLU A 4 -42.54 11.49 25.84
CA GLU A 4 -42.99 11.30 24.47
C GLU A 4 -41.99 12.03 23.57
N ILE A 5 -41.24 11.27 22.81
CA ILE A 5 -40.17 11.77 21.91
C ILE A 5 -40.89 12.36 20.68
N ASP A 6 -40.84 13.69 20.50
CA ASP A 6 -41.40 14.36 19.33
C ASP A 6 -40.45 14.18 18.13
N PRO A 7 -40.82 13.36 17.11
CA PRO A 7 -39.98 13.09 15.96
C PRO A 7 -39.55 14.34 15.17
N LYS A 8 -40.42 15.38 15.15
CA LYS A 8 -40.12 16.61 14.42
C LYS A 8 -38.98 17.42 15.07
N LYS A 9 -38.91 17.39 16.41
CA LYS A 9 -37.78 18.04 17.13
C LYS A 9 -36.47 17.33 16.87
N ILE A 10 -36.47 15.98 16.87
CA ILE A 10 -35.29 15.20 16.58
C ILE A 10 -34.83 15.45 15.13
N ILE A 11 -35.75 15.43 14.16
CA ILE A 11 -35.41 15.72 12.76
C ILE A 11 -34.79 17.11 12.63
N ALA A 12 -35.34 18.11 13.27
CA ALA A 12 -34.82 19.49 13.22
C ALA A 12 -33.42 19.58 13.87
N GLU A 13 -33.20 18.91 15.01
CA GLU A 13 -31.94 18.86 15.70
C GLU A 13 -30.86 18.18 14.81
N VAL A 14 -31.14 16.96 14.32
CA VAL A 14 -30.20 16.20 13.50
C VAL A 14 -29.89 16.92 12.18
N SER A 15 -30.88 17.54 11.54
CA SER A 15 -30.70 18.27 10.29
C SER A 15 -29.86 19.55 10.46
N GLY A 16 -29.76 20.09 11.67
CA GLY A 16 -28.94 21.27 11.97
C GLY A 16 -27.46 20.95 12.29
N HIS A 17 -27.10 19.67 12.39
CA HIS A 17 -25.76 19.23 12.79
C HIS A 17 -24.98 18.55 11.67
N ASP A 18 -23.67 18.72 11.69
CA ASP A 18 -22.74 17.92 10.88
C ASP A 18 -22.55 16.55 11.57
N ILE A 19 -23.21 15.52 11.03
CA ILE A 19 -23.23 14.18 11.62
C ILE A 19 -21.81 13.56 11.65
N ASP A 20 -20.94 13.93 10.72
CA ASP A 20 -19.54 13.48 10.75
C ASP A 20 -18.85 13.84 12.07
N GLN A 21 -19.22 15.00 12.66
CA GLN A 21 -18.66 15.42 13.95
C GLN A 21 -19.11 14.53 15.12
N TRP A 22 -20.26 13.87 15.02
CA TRP A 22 -20.72 12.95 16.07
C TRP A 22 -19.97 11.62 16.04
N VAL A 23 -19.43 11.25 14.88
CA VAL A 23 -18.63 10.03 14.73
C VAL A 23 -17.20 10.25 15.25
N ARG A 24 -16.71 11.49 15.21
CA ARG A 24 -15.33 11.82 15.60
C ARG A 24 -15.11 11.64 17.09
N THR A 25 -14.00 10.98 17.42
CA THR A 25 -13.49 10.93 18.80
C THR A 25 -12.45 12.04 19.01
N ALA A 26 -12.21 12.41 20.27
CA ALA A 26 -11.22 13.45 20.60
C ALA A 26 -9.79 13.11 20.13
N SER A 27 -9.45 11.82 20.04
CA SER A 27 -8.14 11.34 19.56
C SER A 27 -7.99 11.45 18.05
N PHE A 28 -9.11 11.47 17.29
CA PHE A 28 -9.08 11.65 15.84
C PHE A 28 -8.96 13.15 15.49
N THR A 29 -7.75 13.66 15.68
CA THR A 29 -7.45 15.09 15.48
C THR A 29 -7.37 15.45 13.99
N PRO A 30 -7.48 16.75 13.64
CA PRO A 30 -7.26 17.21 12.26
C PRO A 30 -5.88 16.82 11.70
N GLU A 31 -4.86 16.75 12.56
CA GLU A 31 -3.51 16.35 12.17
C GLU A 31 -3.44 14.85 11.83
N VAL A 32 -4.09 14.01 12.63
CA VAL A 32 -4.24 12.56 12.34
C VAL A 32 -4.98 12.36 11.02
N GLU A 33 -6.10 13.06 10.82
CA GLU A 33 -6.88 13.00 9.59
C GLU A 33 -6.05 13.38 8.35
N GLU A 34 -5.28 14.46 8.43
CA GLU A 34 -4.43 14.91 7.33
C GLU A 34 -3.27 13.95 7.06
N SER A 35 -2.71 13.33 8.09
CA SER A 35 -1.65 12.32 7.95
C SER A 35 -2.17 11.05 7.26
N ILE A 36 -3.40 10.61 7.57
CA ILE A 36 -4.05 9.50 6.83
C ILE A 36 -4.22 9.86 5.36
N ARG A 37 -4.67 11.09 5.04
CA ARG A 37 -4.77 11.57 3.64
C ARG A 37 -3.41 11.59 2.93
N GLY A 38 -2.36 11.98 3.65
CA GLY A 38 -1.00 11.92 3.15
C GLY A 38 -0.58 10.50 2.78
N HIS A 39 -0.90 9.53 3.62
CA HIS A 39 -0.59 8.13 3.32
C HIS A 39 -1.44 7.57 2.16
N ILE A 40 -2.74 7.91 2.09
CA ILE A 40 -3.60 7.62 0.94
C ILE A 40 -2.96 8.14 -0.36
N HIS A 41 -2.40 9.34 -0.35
CA HIS A 41 -1.69 9.91 -1.50
C HIS A 41 -0.43 9.09 -1.86
N GLN A 42 0.34 8.64 -0.88
CA GLN A 42 1.51 7.79 -1.13
C GLN A 42 1.12 6.45 -1.76
N GLU A 43 0.06 5.80 -1.28
CA GLU A 43 -0.44 4.55 -1.86
C GLU A 43 -0.86 4.72 -3.34
N LEU A 44 -1.57 5.79 -3.67
CA LEU A 44 -1.96 6.09 -5.05
C LEU A 44 -0.75 6.38 -5.95
N THR A 45 0.24 7.10 -5.43
CA THR A 45 1.48 7.40 -6.16
C THR A 45 2.28 6.12 -6.40
N SER A 46 2.36 5.24 -5.40
CA SER A 46 3.03 3.94 -5.50
C SER A 46 2.29 2.99 -6.44
N TRP A 47 0.95 2.98 -6.41
CA TRP A 47 0.14 2.27 -7.38
C TRP A 47 0.50 2.66 -8.83
N LEU A 48 0.57 3.96 -9.13
CA LEU A 48 0.90 4.42 -10.48
C LEU A 48 2.33 4.03 -10.88
N PHE A 49 3.28 4.13 -9.94
CA PHE A 49 4.66 3.71 -10.15
C PHE A 49 4.75 2.21 -10.50
N PHE A 50 4.15 1.33 -9.71
CA PHE A 50 4.18 -0.11 -9.96
C PHE A 50 3.43 -0.50 -11.24
N ARG A 51 2.30 0.17 -11.54
CA ARG A 51 1.59 0.01 -12.82
C ARG A 51 2.50 0.33 -14.01
N LYS A 52 3.28 1.41 -13.93
CA LYS A 52 4.24 1.77 -14.97
C LYS A 52 5.34 0.72 -15.10
N LEU A 53 5.91 0.25 -13.99
CA LEU A 53 6.93 -0.81 -14.04
C LEU A 53 6.40 -2.09 -14.71
N GLY A 54 5.20 -2.52 -14.37
CA GLY A 54 4.55 -3.67 -15.01
C GLY A 54 4.39 -3.48 -16.52
N ALA A 55 3.91 -2.32 -16.93
CA ALA A 55 3.75 -1.98 -18.33
C ALA A 55 5.09 -1.93 -19.09
N ASP A 56 6.14 -1.38 -18.48
CA ASP A 56 7.48 -1.36 -19.08
C ASP A 56 8.03 -2.78 -19.26
N CYS A 57 7.89 -3.65 -18.25
CA CYS A 57 8.31 -5.06 -18.33
C CYS A 57 7.62 -5.82 -19.45
N ALA A 58 6.37 -5.50 -19.76
CA ALA A 58 5.59 -6.13 -20.81
C ALA A 58 5.93 -5.64 -22.23
N ARG A 59 6.73 -4.57 -22.39
CA ARG A 59 7.17 -4.08 -23.71
C ARG A 59 8.01 -5.14 -24.42
N SER A 60 7.82 -5.26 -25.75
CA SER A 60 8.54 -6.24 -26.58
C SER A 60 10.07 -6.16 -26.47
N ASN A 61 10.61 -4.96 -26.29
CA ASN A 61 12.07 -4.75 -26.14
C ASN A 61 12.61 -5.22 -24.78
N ILE A 62 11.75 -5.35 -23.75
CA ILE A 62 12.12 -5.79 -22.40
C ILE A 62 11.70 -7.23 -22.21
N SER A 63 10.42 -7.54 -22.43
CA SER A 63 9.85 -8.91 -22.44
C SER A 63 10.13 -9.71 -21.16
N LEU A 64 9.96 -9.06 -19.99
CA LEU A 64 10.10 -9.65 -18.65
C LEU A 64 8.71 -9.84 -18.03
N HIS A 65 7.99 -10.86 -18.50
CA HIS A 65 6.58 -11.07 -18.14
C HIS A 65 6.38 -11.56 -16.69
N GLY A 66 7.37 -12.20 -16.09
CA GLY A 66 7.36 -12.56 -14.67
C GLY A 66 7.47 -11.32 -13.78
N PHE A 67 8.39 -10.41 -14.12
CA PHE A 67 8.48 -9.11 -13.45
C PHE A 67 7.24 -8.25 -13.69
N ALA A 68 6.63 -8.30 -14.88
CA ALA A 68 5.37 -7.59 -15.12
C ALA A 68 4.30 -8.03 -14.11
N ARG A 69 4.14 -9.33 -13.88
CA ARG A 69 3.19 -9.87 -12.90
C ARG A 69 3.51 -9.44 -11.46
N LEU A 70 4.78 -9.46 -11.08
CA LEU A 70 5.21 -8.97 -9.77
C LEU A 70 4.77 -7.52 -9.54
N TRP A 71 5.04 -6.63 -10.50
CA TRP A 71 4.69 -5.22 -10.35
C TRP A 71 3.19 -4.94 -10.48
N GLU A 72 2.46 -5.70 -11.29
CA GLU A 72 1.00 -5.65 -11.34
C GLU A 72 0.40 -6.01 -9.98
N ARG A 73 0.92 -7.05 -9.34
CA ARG A 73 0.49 -7.46 -8.01
C ARG A 73 0.79 -6.39 -6.95
N SER A 74 2.01 -5.82 -6.94
CA SER A 74 2.35 -4.69 -6.03
C SER A 74 1.40 -3.50 -6.25
N ALA A 75 1.06 -3.20 -7.50
CA ALA A 75 0.09 -2.14 -7.79
C ALA A 75 -1.31 -2.45 -7.24
N GLU A 76 -1.80 -3.68 -7.39
CA GLU A 76 -3.10 -4.10 -6.85
C GLU A 76 -3.15 -4.00 -5.32
N GLU A 77 -2.05 -4.34 -4.64
CA GLU A 77 -1.93 -4.21 -3.19
C GLU A 77 -1.99 -2.75 -2.73
N CYS A 78 -1.23 -1.84 -3.35
CA CYS A 78 -1.34 -0.40 -3.06
C CYS A 78 -2.77 0.13 -3.27
N LEU A 79 -3.45 -0.31 -4.33
CA LEU A 79 -4.84 0.08 -4.59
C LEU A 79 -5.82 -0.46 -3.55
N ALA A 80 -5.59 -1.68 -3.05
CA ALA A 80 -6.39 -2.26 -1.97
C ALA A 80 -6.21 -1.49 -0.66
N ASP A 81 -4.98 -1.12 -0.34
CA ASP A 81 -4.65 -0.35 0.86
C ASP A 81 -5.20 1.08 0.81
N PHE A 82 -5.09 1.74 -0.34
CA PHE A 82 -5.78 3.02 -0.58
C PHE A 82 -7.27 2.93 -0.27
N LYS A 83 -7.98 1.95 -0.85
CA LYS A 83 -9.43 1.77 -0.67
C LYS A 83 -9.79 1.51 0.80
N TRP A 84 -8.96 0.75 1.50
CA TRP A 84 -9.18 0.47 2.91
C TRP A 84 -9.00 1.72 3.77
N LEU A 85 -7.91 2.47 3.56
CA LEU A 85 -7.62 3.71 4.28
C LEU A 85 -8.70 4.77 4.05
N GLU A 86 -9.22 4.88 2.83
CA GLU A 86 -10.33 5.78 2.53
C GLU A 86 -11.59 5.40 3.33
N LYS A 87 -11.97 4.12 3.34
CA LYS A 87 -13.09 3.62 4.14
C LYS A 87 -12.86 3.84 5.63
N TYR A 88 -11.65 3.60 6.12
CA TYR A 88 -11.29 3.85 7.51
C TYR A 88 -11.44 5.33 7.86
N LEU A 89 -10.91 6.23 7.02
CA LEU A 89 -11.03 7.68 7.17
C LEU A 89 -12.51 8.10 7.31
N LEU A 90 -13.38 7.62 6.42
CA LEU A 90 -14.82 7.91 6.45
C LEU A 90 -15.49 7.34 7.71
N SER A 91 -15.11 6.13 8.14
CA SER A 91 -15.67 5.51 9.36
C SER A 91 -15.35 6.27 10.65
N ARG A 92 -14.32 7.14 10.60
CA ARG A 92 -13.91 8.00 11.72
C ARG A 92 -14.47 9.43 11.64
N GLY A 93 -15.43 9.67 10.73
CA GLY A 93 -16.00 11.01 10.47
C GLY A 93 -15.01 11.95 9.77
N GLY A 94 -13.98 11.39 9.13
CA GLY A 94 -13.08 12.12 8.26
C GLY A 94 -13.68 12.33 6.87
N ARG A 95 -13.04 13.18 6.06
CA ARG A 95 -13.49 13.50 4.70
C ARG A 95 -12.42 13.20 3.68
N SER A 96 -12.79 12.47 2.62
CA SER A 96 -11.95 12.35 1.43
C SER A 96 -11.81 13.74 0.77
N LYS A 97 -10.61 14.02 0.27
CA LYS A 97 -10.32 15.25 -0.48
C LYS A 97 -9.79 14.90 -1.87
N PRO A 98 -9.98 15.77 -2.85
CA PRO A 98 -9.33 15.59 -4.14
C PRO A 98 -7.81 15.42 -3.95
N THR A 99 -7.26 14.37 -4.55
CA THR A 99 -5.84 14.03 -4.46
C THR A 99 -5.24 14.07 -5.86
N SER A 100 -4.20 14.86 -6.06
CA SER A 100 -3.42 14.79 -7.30
C SER A 100 -2.42 13.65 -7.17
N ILE A 101 -2.37 12.79 -8.18
CA ILE A 101 -1.34 11.74 -8.27
C ILE A 101 -0.19 12.31 -9.08
N GLU A 102 1.01 12.28 -8.52
CA GLU A 102 2.21 12.70 -9.25
C GLU A 102 2.60 11.60 -10.24
N ALA A 103 2.83 12.01 -11.49
CA ALA A 103 3.35 11.08 -12.47
C ALA A 103 4.76 10.63 -12.06
N THR A 104 5.03 9.33 -12.17
CA THR A 104 6.40 8.85 -11.98
C THR A 104 7.30 9.39 -13.08
N THR A 105 8.45 9.90 -12.69
CA THR A 105 9.51 10.35 -13.60
C THR A 105 10.51 9.24 -13.91
N PHE A 106 10.35 8.07 -13.30
CA PHE A 106 11.21 6.92 -13.54
C PHE A 106 10.99 6.39 -14.96
N GLU A 107 12.08 6.25 -15.72
CA GLU A 107 12.09 5.61 -17.02
C GLU A 107 12.93 4.33 -16.97
N TRP A 108 12.46 3.29 -17.66
CA TRP A 108 13.23 2.05 -17.75
C TRP A 108 14.54 2.29 -18.51
N PRO A 109 15.70 1.90 -17.97
CA PRO A 109 16.97 2.15 -18.64
C PRO A 109 17.06 1.36 -19.96
N GLU A 110 17.56 2.02 -21.00
CA GLU A 110 17.79 1.33 -22.29
C GLU A 110 19.11 0.52 -22.26
N ASN A 111 20.04 0.92 -21.41
CA ASN A 111 21.34 0.25 -21.30
C ASN A 111 21.91 0.36 -19.86
N PRO A 112 22.10 -0.73 -19.13
CA PRO A 112 21.62 -2.08 -19.44
C PRO A 112 20.09 -2.18 -19.28
N ILE A 113 19.48 -3.08 -20.06
CA ILE A 113 18.03 -3.34 -20.03
C ILE A 113 17.60 -4.19 -18.82
N GLU A 114 18.55 -4.75 -18.10
CA GLU A 114 18.32 -5.59 -16.94
C GLU A 114 17.58 -4.83 -15.83
N PRO A 115 16.74 -5.52 -15.04
CA PRO A 115 15.82 -4.90 -14.08
C PRO A 115 16.49 -4.41 -12.78
N VAL A 116 17.81 -4.25 -12.72
CA VAL A 116 18.53 -3.82 -11.49
C VAL A 116 18.08 -2.44 -11.04
N GLY A 117 18.06 -1.46 -11.96
CA GLY A 117 17.61 -0.10 -11.68
C GLY A 117 16.14 -0.07 -11.21
N PRO A 118 15.21 -0.62 -12.01
CA PRO A 118 13.80 -0.72 -11.64
C PRO A 118 13.56 -1.39 -10.27
N CYS A 119 14.22 -2.51 -9.99
CA CYS A 119 14.09 -3.19 -8.68
C CYS A 119 14.65 -2.35 -7.52
N LYS A 120 15.70 -1.57 -7.76
CA LYS A 120 16.25 -0.64 -6.76
C LYS A 120 15.25 0.48 -6.44
N GLU A 121 14.66 1.08 -7.46
CA GLU A 121 13.65 2.12 -7.27
C GLU A 121 12.40 1.56 -6.55
N ALA A 122 11.91 0.38 -6.95
CA ALA A 122 10.81 -0.32 -6.29
C ALA A 122 11.09 -0.55 -4.79
N PHE A 123 12.30 -1.00 -4.46
CA PHE A 123 12.71 -1.16 -3.06
C PHE A 123 12.59 0.16 -2.26
N PHE A 124 13.01 1.28 -2.84
CA PHE A 124 12.93 2.57 -2.15
C PHE A 124 11.49 3.10 -2.04
N VAL A 125 10.62 2.80 -3.01
CA VAL A 125 9.20 3.13 -2.92
C VAL A 125 8.56 2.40 -1.75
N GLU A 126 8.72 1.09 -1.64
CA GLU A 126 8.19 0.29 -0.53
C GLU A 126 8.78 0.71 0.82
N LYS A 127 10.09 0.97 0.86
CA LYS A 127 10.72 1.46 2.09
C LYS A 127 10.11 2.79 2.54
N LYS A 128 9.81 3.69 1.61
CA LYS A 128 9.15 4.96 1.92
C LYS A 128 7.74 4.76 2.45
N LEU A 129 6.96 3.83 1.88
CA LEU A 129 5.62 3.48 2.40
C LEU A 129 5.71 3.01 3.86
N LEU A 130 6.63 2.11 4.17
CA LEU A 130 6.85 1.64 5.54
C LEU A 130 7.22 2.79 6.49
N GLU A 131 8.16 3.65 6.10
CA GLU A 131 8.59 4.81 6.92
C GLU A 131 7.43 5.82 7.13
N ASP A 132 6.54 5.98 6.14
CA ASP A 132 5.34 6.81 6.26
C ASP A 132 4.34 6.20 7.26
N LEU A 133 4.13 4.89 7.23
CA LEU A 133 3.29 4.17 8.21
C LEU A 133 3.85 4.26 9.63
N GLU A 134 5.17 4.16 9.80
CA GLU A 134 5.82 4.34 11.11
C GLU A 134 5.56 5.75 11.68
N ARG A 135 5.62 6.77 10.81
CA ARG A 135 5.30 8.15 11.20
C ARG A 135 3.83 8.30 11.58
N LEU A 136 2.92 7.74 10.78
CA LEU A 136 1.49 7.77 11.06
C LEU A 136 1.15 7.02 12.36
N CYS A 137 1.76 5.87 12.60
CA CYS A 137 1.60 5.10 13.84
C CYS A 137 2.08 5.91 15.06
N SER A 138 3.24 6.56 14.96
CA SER A 138 3.79 7.42 16.01
C SER A 138 2.90 8.62 16.30
N LEU A 139 2.28 9.22 15.28
CA LEU A 139 1.33 10.31 15.45
C LEU A 139 0.03 9.85 16.11
N ALA A 140 -0.50 8.71 15.71
CA ALA A 140 -1.69 8.09 16.31
C ALA A 140 -1.47 7.82 17.81
N ASP A 141 -0.32 7.26 18.18
CA ASP A 141 0.04 6.99 19.56
C ASP A 141 0.11 8.29 20.40
N LYS A 142 0.79 9.33 19.90
CA LYS A 142 0.87 10.64 20.54
C LYS A 142 -0.50 11.31 20.73
N SER A 143 -1.44 11.06 19.81
CA SER A 143 -2.80 11.59 19.90
C SER A 143 -3.73 10.74 20.76
N GLY A 144 -3.24 9.61 21.28
CA GLY A 144 -4.04 8.64 22.02
C GLY A 144 -5.07 7.92 21.16
N ASP A 145 -4.85 7.84 19.83
CA ASP A 145 -5.74 7.15 18.90
C ASP A 145 -5.40 5.65 18.82
N VAL A 146 -5.81 4.92 19.86
CA VAL A 146 -5.57 3.48 20.00
C VAL A 146 -6.14 2.70 18.81
N ALA A 147 -7.31 3.11 18.29
CA ALA A 147 -7.94 2.42 17.16
C ALA A 147 -7.12 2.55 15.87
N LEU A 148 -6.53 3.72 15.60
CA LEU A 148 -5.64 3.90 14.46
C LEU A 148 -4.31 3.17 14.66
N THR A 149 -3.73 3.24 15.86
CA THR A 149 -2.50 2.52 16.20
C THR A 149 -2.67 1.01 15.97
N ASP A 150 -3.75 0.43 16.47
CA ASP A 150 -4.08 -0.99 16.26
C ASP A 150 -4.26 -1.32 14.77
N ALA A 151 -5.04 -0.52 14.05
CA ALA A 151 -5.28 -0.72 12.63
C ALA A 151 -3.98 -0.70 11.80
N ILE A 152 -3.06 0.23 12.09
CA ILE A 152 -1.78 0.30 11.39
C ILE A 152 -0.91 -0.91 11.74
N GLN A 153 -0.80 -1.27 13.01
CA GLN A 153 0.07 -2.36 13.46
C GLN A 153 -0.43 -3.72 12.98
N SER A 154 -1.73 -3.99 13.10
CA SER A 154 -2.30 -5.28 12.74
C SER A 154 -2.37 -5.51 11.23
N ARG A 155 -2.72 -4.48 10.45
CA ARG A 155 -2.96 -4.64 9.03
C ARG A 155 -1.74 -4.32 8.16
N PHE A 156 -1.03 -3.22 8.44
CA PHE A 156 -0.01 -2.71 7.51
C PHE A 156 1.42 -3.05 7.92
N MET A 157 1.83 -2.74 9.16
CA MET A 157 3.24 -2.80 9.57
C MET A 157 3.90 -4.16 9.31
N ARG A 158 3.21 -5.25 9.63
CA ARG A 158 3.74 -6.61 9.38
C ARG A 158 3.90 -6.88 7.89
N LYS A 159 2.92 -6.49 7.08
CA LYS A 159 2.92 -6.69 5.63
C LYS A 159 4.06 -5.87 5.00
N GLU A 160 4.13 -4.58 5.26
CA GLU A 160 5.12 -3.68 4.67
C GLU A 160 6.56 -4.01 5.07
N THR A 161 6.79 -4.41 6.32
CA THR A 161 8.11 -4.89 6.75
C THR A 161 8.57 -6.09 5.91
N ARG A 162 7.65 -6.98 5.55
CA ARG A 162 7.92 -8.14 4.70
C ARG A 162 8.17 -7.74 3.25
N HIS A 163 7.38 -6.81 2.70
CA HIS A 163 7.57 -6.30 1.33
C HIS A 163 8.96 -5.68 1.17
N VAL A 164 9.37 -4.82 2.09
CA VAL A 164 10.73 -4.22 2.08
C VAL A 164 11.80 -5.31 2.11
N LYS A 165 11.65 -6.34 2.96
CA LYS A 165 12.60 -7.46 3.01
C LYS A 165 12.60 -8.27 1.71
N SER A 166 11.45 -8.61 1.17
CA SER A 166 11.30 -9.38 -0.06
C SER A 166 11.91 -8.66 -1.26
N LEU A 167 11.70 -7.34 -1.37
CA LEU A 167 12.31 -6.53 -2.43
C LEU A 167 13.82 -6.36 -2.27
N ALA A 168 14.33 -6.29 -1.04
CA ALA A 168 15.77 -6.31 -0.81
C ALA A 168 16.41 -7.62 -1.30
N ASP A 169 15.76 -8.75 -1.03
CA ASP A 169 16.21 -10.06 -1.50
C ASP A 169 16.10 -10.16 -3.02
N LEU A 170 14.99 -9.72 -3.61
CA LEU A 170 14.82 -9.64 -5.06
C LEU A 170 15.94 -8.83 -5.70
N LEU A 171 16.20 -7.63 -5.22
CA LEU A 171 17.27 -6.77 -5.72
C LEU A 171 18.61 -7.50 -5.67
N ARG A 172 18.88 -8.23 -4.59
CA ARG A 172 20.11 -9.02 -4.49
C ARG A 172 20.18 -10.17 -5.48
N GLN A 173 19.05 -10.86 -5.73
CA GLN A 173 18.95 -11.91 -6.74
C GLN A 173 19.14 -11.35 -8.15
N VAL A 174 18.49 -10.24 -8.47
CA VAL A 174 18.64 -9.55 -9.76
C VAL A 174 20.09 -9.15 -10.01
N VAL A 175 20.78 -8.58 -9.01
CA VAL A 175 22.22 -8.24 -9.14
C VAL A 175 23.08 -9.48 -9.38
N ARG A 176 22.77 -10.62 -8.76
CA ARG A 176 23.50 -11.88 -9.02
C ARG A 176 23.21 -12.40 -10.43
N ALA A 177 21.94 -12.42 -10.84
CA ALA A 177 21.50 -12.91 -12.14
C ALA A 177 22.07 -12.06 -13.29
N SER A 178 22.19 -10.75 -13.11
CA SER A 178 22.74 -9.81 -14.11
C SER A 178 24.25 -9.97 -14.33
N LYS A 179 24.96 -10.72 -13.47
CA LYS A 179 26.39 -11.04 -13.70
C LYS A 179 26.62 -12.08 -14.80
N GLN A 180 25.58 -12.84 -15.15
CA GLN A 180 25.56 -13.77 -16.28
C GLN A 180 24.48 -13.35 -17.26
N PRO A 181 24.82 -12.52 -18.25
CA PRO A 181 23.83 -11.95 -19.18
C PRO A 181 22.92 -13.02 -19.81
N GLY A 182 21.64 -12.74 -19.82
CA GLY A 182 20.61 -13.56 -20.44
C GLY A 182 20.05 -14.65 -19.52
N LEU A 183 20.82 -15.71 -19.26
CA LEU A 183 20.27 -16.90 -18.58
C LEU A 183 19.79 -16.63 -17.15
N GLY A 184 20.54 -15.86 -16.37
CA GLY A 184 20.18 -15.60 -14.97
C GLY A 184 18.86 -14.83 -14.84
N ILE A 185 18.70 -13.77 -15.62
CA ILE A 185 17.46 -12.98 -15.63
C ILE A 185 16.32 -13.78 -16.25
N TYR A 186 16.55 -14.54 -17.32
CA TYR A 186 15.54 -15.42 -17.90
C TYR A 186 14.98 -16.44 -16.89
N LEU A 187 15.85 -17.08 -16.11
CA LEU A 187 15.41 -18.04 -15.07
C LEU A 187 14.61 -17.37 -13.97
N LEU A 188 15.05 -16.20 -13.50
CA LEU A 188 14.36 -15.43 -12.47
C LEU A 188 12.98 -14.93 -12.97
N ASP A 189 12.91 -14.42 -14.20
CA ASP A 189 11.65 -14.01 -14.81
C ASP A 189 10.68 -15.18 -14.98
N ARG A 190 11.19 -16.35 -15.43
CA ARG A 190 10.37 -17.55 -15.54
C ARG A 190 9.83 -18.00 -14.18
N GLU A 191 10.67 -17.99 -13.14
CA GLU A 191 10.23 -18.32 -11.79
C GLU A 191 9.12 -17.39 -11.28
N LEU A 192 9.30 -16.08 -11.44
CA LEU A 192 8.26 -15.09 -11.09
C LEU A 192 6.98 -15.29 -11.91
N ARG A 193 7.08 -15.64 -13.19
CA ARG A 193 5.90 -15.94 -14.00
C ARG A 193 5.18 -17.21 -13.52
N ASP A 194 5.92 -18.26 -13.20
CA ASP A 194 5.37 -19.55 -12.77
C ASP A 194 4.73 -19.45 -11.37
N THR A 195 5.15 -18.50 -10.54
CA THR A 195 4.59 -18.19 -9.22
C THR A 195 3.58 -17.03 -9.24
N ASP A 196 3.16 -16.57 -10.42
CA ASP A 196 2.23 -15.43 -10.59
C ASP A 196 2.69 -14.15 -9.88
N GLY A 197 3.98 -13.86 -9.94
CA GLY A 197 4.61 -12.68 -9.35
C GLY A 197 4.90 -12.80 -7.85
N ILE A 198 4.66 -13.95 -7.25
CA ILE A 198 5.06 -14.20 -5.86
C ILE A 198 6.54 -14.55 -5.84
N VAL A 199 7.33 -13.82 -5.06
CA VAL A 199 8.75 -14.15 -4.89
C VAL A 199 8.89 -15.46 -4.10
N PRO A 200 9.60 -16.48 -4.66
CA PRO A 200 9.58 -17.83 -4.10
C PRO A 200 10.36 -17.98 -2.77
N TRP A 201 11.14 -16.97 -2.41
CA TRP A 201 11.84 -16.88 -1.10
C TRP A 201 11.10 -16.01 -0.10
N ASP A 202 9.88 -15.62 -0.40
CA ASP A 202 9.09 -14.86 0.55
C ASP A 202 8.81 -15.74 1.77
N CYS A 203 9.47 -15.41 2.88
CA CYS A 203 9.28 -16.07 4.17
C CYS A 203 7.88 -15.82 4.77
N VAL A 204 7.04 -15.09 4.07
CA VAL A 204 5.65 -14.77 4.39
C VAL A 204 4.72 -15.95 4.15
N ASN A 205 5.05 -16.82 3.21
CA ASN A 205 4.29 -18.04 2.95
C ASN A 205 4.56 -19.13 4.02
N ASP A 206 4.72 -18.74 5.30
CA ASP A 206 4.65 -19.73 6.37
C ASP A 206 3.20 -20.27 6.39
N PRO A 207 2.96 -21.55 6.01
CA PRO A 207 1.62 -22.13 5.96
C PRO A 207 0.87 -22.03 7.29
N ARG A 208 1.59 -21.79 8.39
CA ARG A 208 1.03 -21.58 9.73
C ARG A 208 0.39 -20.19 9.92
N GLN A 209 0.62 -19.25 8.99
CA GLN A 209 0.07 -17.90 9.04
C GLN A 209 -1.04 -17.66 7.99
N GLN A 210 -1.24 -18.56 7.04
CA GLN A 210 -2.29 -18.45 6.03
C GLN A 210 -3.73 -18.60 6.58
N GLY A 211 -3.88 -19.03 7.82
CA GLY A 211 -5.20 -19.21 8.46
C GLY A 211 -5.78 -17.96 9.15
N ASN A 212 -5.10 -16.83 9.12
CA ASN A 212 -5.50 -15.61 9.84
C ASN A 212 -5.36 -14.32 9.00
N ASP A 213 -5.54 -14.40 7.69
CA ASP A 213 -5.67 -13.19 6.88
C ASP A 213 -7.11 -12.68 6.97
N PRO A 214 -7.38 -11.57 7.70
CA PRO A 214 -8.72 -11.01 7.81
C PRO A 214 -9.20 -10.33 6.51
N THR A 215 -8.49 -10.49 5.39
CA THR A 215 -8.87 -9.95 4.09
C THR A 215 -9.79 -10.88 3.30
N GLU A 216 -10.09 -12.10 3.79
CA GLU A 216 -11.06 -13.02 3.19
C GLU A 216 -12.46 -12.93 3.84
N VAL A 217 -12.93 -11.73 4.18
CA VAL A 217 -14.35 -11.50 4.53
C VAL A 217 -14.90 -10.32 3.74
#